data_85f53dbba5f6e375be8653a57c98b462
#
_entry.id   85f53dbba5f6e375be8653a57c98b462
#
_cell.length_a   1.000
_cell.length_b   1.000
_cell.length_c   1.000
_cell.angle_alpha   90.00
_cell.angle_beta   90.00
_cell.angle_gamma   90.00
#
_symmetry.space_group_name_H-M   'P 1'
#
loop_
_entity.id
_entity.type
_entity.pdbx_description
1 polymer ?
#
loop_
_entity_poly.entity_id
_entity_poly.type
_entity_poly.pdbx_seq_one_letter_code
_entity_poly.pdbx_strand_id
1 'polypeptide(L)'
;MIKAQDARGMVTAELAVTTLAACAVLTMMCWGIYLVITQVRCVDVAAAVARQAARGDDAAVAKAKAGVPLSATILIDKRPSLVTVTVSVKARPLGRWLVAVPLEARAVVIPEPAAG
;
A
#
# COMPACT_ATOMS: atom_id res chain seq x y z
N MET A 1 -29.76 -9.71 -46.29
CA MET A 1 -29.91 -10.44 -45.04
C MET A 1 -28.59 -10.80 -44.38
N ILE A 2 -27.65 -11.37 -45.11
CA ILE A 2 -26.33 -11.77 -44.58
C ILE A 2 -25.55 -10.55 -44.07
N LYS A 3 -25.59 -9.41 -44.75
CA LYS A 3 -24.91 -8.17 -44.33
C LYS A 3 -25.45 -7.59 -43.03
N ALA A 4 -26.74 -7.68 -42.76
CA ALA A 4 -27.34 -7.18 -41.51
C ALA A 4 -26.94 -8.04 -40.31
N GLN A 5 -26.85 -9.35 -40.49
CA GLN A 5 -26.39 -10.26 -39.43
C GLN A 5 -24.90 -10.08 -39.15
N ASP A 6 -24.08 -9.88 -40.19
CA ASP A 6 -22.65 -9.61 -40.04
C ASP A 6 -22.42 -8.28 -39.32
N ALA A 7 -23.20 -7.23 -39.65
CA ALA A 7 -23.12 -5.93 -38.96
C ALA A 7 -23.49 -6.04 -37.49
N ARG A 8 -24.52 -6.82 -37.14
CA ARG A 8 -24.89 -7.06 -35.72
C ARG A 8 -23.81 -7.84 -34.98
N GLY A 9 -23.21 -8.86 -35.62
CA GLY A 9 -22.11 -9.61 -35.07
C GLY A 9 -20.90 -8.75 -34.83
N MET A 10 -20.56 -7.82 -35.74
CA MET A 10 -19.46 -6.88 -35.59
C MET A 10 -19.71 -5.89 -34.46
N VAL A 11 -20.92 -5.33 -34.32
CA VAL A 11 -21.28 -4.41 -33.25
C VAL A 11 -21.20 -5.11 -31.88
N THR A 12 -21.69 -6.35 -31.80
CA THR A 12 -21.63 -7.13 -30.56
C THR A 12 -20.18 -7.45 -30.17
N ALA A 13 -19.35 -7.82 -31.15
CA ALA A 13 -17.93 -8.08 -30.93
C ALA A 13 -17.19 -6.81 -30.47
N GLU A 14 -17.47 -5.68 -31.12
CA GLU A 14 -16.90 -4.38 -30.75
C GLU A 14 -17.31 -3.97 -29.34
N LEU A 15 -18.59 -4.13 -28.99
CA LEU A 15 -19.09 -3.85 -27.64
C LEU A 15 -18.41 -4.74 -26.62
N ALA A 16 -18.24 -6.04 -26.91
CA ALA A 16 -17.56 -6.97 -26.01
C ALA A 16 -16.11 -6.57 -25.76
N VAL A 17 -15.38 -6.19 -26.82
CA VAL A 17 -14.00 -5.73 -26.71
C VAL A 17 -13.91 -4.43 -25.91
N THR A 18 -14.81 -3.48 -26.19
CA THR A 18 -14.86 -2.20 -25.47
C THR A 18 -15.16 -2.42 -23.98
N THR A 19 -16.11 -3.29 -23.66
CA THR A 19 -16.45 -3.62 -22.27
C THR A 19 -15.27 -4.27 -21.56
N LEU A 20 -14.57 -5.20 -22.21
CA LEU A 20 -13.39 -5.84 -21.67
C LEU A 20 -12.28 -4.81 -21.39
N ALA A 21 -12.05 -3.91 -22.33
CA ALA A 21 -11.07 -2.83 -22.17
C ALA A 21 -11.44 -1.90 -21.02
N ALA A 22 -12.71 -1.52 -20.88
CA ALA A 22 -13.19 -0.70 -19.77
C ALA A 22 -13.00 -1.41 -18.43
N CYS A 23 -13.31 -2.70 -18.33
CA CYS A 23 -13.09 -3.49 -17.12
C CYS A 23 -11.61 -3.58 -16.78
N ALA A 24 -10.75 -3.74 -17.77
CA ALA A 24 -9.30 -3.78 -17.54
C ALA A 24 -8.79 -2.44 -16.97
N VAL A 25 -9.23 -1.33 -17.55
CA VAL A 25 -8.86 0.02 -17.07
C VAL A 25 -9.36 0.23 -15.64
N LEU A 26 -10.61 -0.11 -15.34
CA LEU A 26 -11.15 0.01 -13.98
C LEU A 26 -10.36 -0.84 -12.98
N THR A 27 -10.02 -2.05 -13.35
CA THR A 27 -9.20 -2.93 -12.50
C THR A 27 -7.84 -2.31 -12.22
N MET A 28 -7.19 -1.75 -13.24
CA MET A 28 -5.91 -1.07 -13.07
C MET A 28 -6.02 0.16 -12.18
N MET A 29 -7.09 0.93 -12.31
CA MET A 29 -7.34 2.09 -11.45
C MET A 29 -7.55 1.68 -10.00
N CYS A 30 -8.37 0.67 -9.75
CA CYS A 30 -8.58 0.14 -8.40
C CYS A 30 -7.28 -0.37 -7.79
N TRP A 31 -6.48 -1.04 -8.59
CA TRP A 31 -5.17 -1.53 -8.16
C TRP A 31 -4.23 -0.37 -7.78
N GLY A 32 -4.18 0.66 -8.63
CA GLY A 32 -3.38 1.85 -8.35
C GLY A 32 -3.82 2.55 -7.06
N ILE A 33 -5.13 2.72 -6.86
CA ILE A 33 -5.68 3.32 -5.64
C ILE A 33 -5.30 2.48 -4.41
N TYR A 34 -5.42 1.16 -4.51
CA TYR A 34 -5.02 0.25 -3.42
C TYR A 34 -3.55 0.43 -3.04
N LEU A 35 -2.65 0.52 -4.03
CA LEU A 35 -1.24 0.74 -3.78
C LEU A 35 -0.98 2.07 -3.08
N VAL A 36 -1.64 3.15 -3.53
CA VAL A 36 -1.49 4.48 -2.92
C VAL A 36 -1.99 4.47 -1.47
N ILE A 37 -3.15 3.89 -1.21
CA ILE A 37 -3.70 3.80 0.15
C ILE A 37 -2.75 3.00 1.05
N THR A 38 -2.22 1.89 0.57
CA THR A 38 -1.29 1.06 1.33
C THR A 38 0.00 1.83 1.63
N GLN A 39 0.52 2.57 0.65
CA GLN A 39 1.71 3.40 0.84
C GLN A 39 1.48 4.50 1.88
N VAL A 40 0.36 5.19 1.82
CA VAL A 40 -0.01 6.23 2.79
C VAL A 40 -0.09 5.64 4.20
N ARG A 41 -0.70 4.46 4.34
CA ARG A 41 -0.75 3.78 5.64
C ARG A 41 0.63 3.42 6.16
N CYS A 42 1.53 2.95 5.29
CA CYS A 42 2.91 2.66 5.68
C CYS A 42 3.63 3.92 6.18
N VAL A 43 3.47 5.05 5.48
CA VAL A 43 4.05 6.33 5.88
C VAL A 43 3.50 6.78 7.24
N ASP A 44 2.18 6.71 7.43
CA ASP A 44 1.53 7.10 8.68
C ASP A 44 1.99 6.25 9.86
N VAL A 45 2.06 4.94 9.67
CA VAL A 45 2.53 4.01 10.70
C VAL A 45 4.00 4.26 11.03
N ALA A 46 4.84 4.44 10.01
CA ALA A 46 6.26 4.72 10.21
C ALA A 46 6.44 6.00 11.04
N ALA A 47 5.70 7.06 10.71
CA ALA A 47 5.74 8.33 11.43
C ALA A 47 5.23 8.18 12.86
N ALA A 48 4.12 7.46 13.07
CA ALA A 48 3.57 7.22 14.41
C ALA A 48 4.53 6.42 15.28
N VAL A 49 5.08 5.33 14.76
CA VAL A 49 6.03 4.48 15.48
C VAL A 49 7.30 5.27 15.81
N ALA A 50 7.82 6.06 14.85
CA ALA A 50 9.01 6.86 15.07
C ALA A 50 8.83 7.88 16.19
N ARG A 51 7.68 8.57 16.23
CA ARG A 51 7.38 9.53 17.29
C ARG A 51 7.30 8.86 18.65
N GLN A 52 6.64 7.73 18.75
CA GLN A 52 6.51 7.01 20.02
C GLN A 52 7.85 6.39 20.45
N ALA A 53 8.61 5.86 19.51
CA ALA A 53 9.95 5.35 19.80
C ALA A 53 10.90 6.45 20.29
N ALA A 54 10.80 7.65 19.71
CA ALA A 54 11.58 8.80 20.13
C ALA A 54 11.26 9.26 21.57
N ARG A 55 10.01 9.04 21.99
CA ARG A 55 9.59 9.31 23.38
C ARG A 55 9.95 8.20 24.36
N GLY A 56 10.37 7.04 23.86
CA GLY A 56 10.66 5.88 24.70
C GLY A 56 9.41 5.17 25.22
N ASP A 57 8.24 5.41 24.63
CA ASP A 57 6.99 4.79 25.06
C ASP A 57 6.77 3.48 24.31
N ASP A 58 7.22 2.38 24.88
CA ASP A 58 7.13 1.05 24.28
C ASP A 58 5.68 0.57 24.13
N ALA A 59 4.79 0.93 25.05
CA ALA A 59 3.39 0.56 24.97
C ALA A 59 2.70 1.25 23.79
N ALA A 60 2.99 2.53 23.58
CA ALA A 60 2.46 3.28 22.44
C ALA A 60 3.04 2.79 21.11
N VAL A 61 4.31 2.37 21.09
CA VAL A 61 4.94 1.74 19.94
C VAL A 61 4.21 0.44 19.58
N ALA A 62 3.92 -0.41 20.54
CA ALA A 62 3.19 -1.65 20.33
C ALA A 62 1.79 -1.38 19.76
N LYS A 63 1.10 -0.38 20.28
CA LYS A 63 -0.22 0.04 19.82
C LYS A 63 -0.16 0.57 18.37
N ALA A 64 0.84 1.36 18.04
CA ALA A 64 1.03 1.88 16.67
C ALA A 64 1.32 0.73 15.69
N LYS A 65 2.10 -0.26 16.08
CA LYS A 65 2.37 -1.45 15.26
C LYS A 65 1.13 -2.28 14.98
N ALA A 66 0.16 -2.29 15.89
CA ALA A 66 -1.07 -3.05 15.71
C ALA A 66 -1.94 -2.55 14.55
N GLY A 67 -1.77 -1.29 14.12
CA GLY A 67 -2.49 -0.71 12.98
C GLY A 67 -1.97 -1.13 11.61
N VAL A 68 -0.95 -1.99 11.55
CA VAL A 68 -0.27 -2.37 10.31
C VAL A 68 -0.87 -3.68 9.78
N PRO A 69 -0.99 -3.86 8.44
CA PRO A 69 -1.37 -5.15 7.87
C PRO A 69 -0.44 -6.27 8.35
N LEU A 70 -0.99 -7.47 8.51
CA LEU A 70 -0.25 -8.64 9.01
C LEU A 70 1.00 -9.00 8.19
N SER A 71 1.02 -8.61 6.90
CA SER A 71 2.15 -8.84 6.00
C SER A 71 3.25 -7.79 6.11
N ALA A 72 3.07 -6.77 6.95
CA ALA A 72 4.05 -5.69 7.09
C ALA A 72 5.14 -6.05 8.09
N THR A 73 6.36 -5.65 7.77
CA THR A 73 7.53 -5.77 8.64
C THR A 73 7.94 -4.38 9.09
N ILE A 74 8.12 -4.20 10.39
CA ILE A 74 8.56 -2.94 10.98
C ILE A 74 9.95 -3.14 11.58
N LEU A 75 10.90 -2.35 11.10
CA LEU A 75 12.26 -2.30 11.64
C LEU A 75 12.47 -0.97 12.33
N ILE A 76 12.92 -1.02 13.58
CA ILE A 76 13.23 0.17 14.37
C ILE A 76 14.72 0.17 14.66
N ASP A 77 15.42 1.19 14.18
CA ASP A 77 16.82 1.42 14.49
C ASP A 77 16.94 2.62 15.43
N LYS A 78 17.23 2.34 16.69
CA LYS A 78 17.41 3.38 17.72
C LYS A 78 18.91 3.68 17.86
N ARG A 79 19.30 4.86 17.46
CA ARG A 79 20.65 5.38 17.74
C ARG A 79 20.57 6.53 18.72
N PRO A 80 21.66 6.87 19.45
CA PRO A 80 21.62 7.98 20.40
C PRO A 80 21.21 9.32 19.77
N SER A 81 21.52 9.51 18.51
CA SER A 81 21.24 10.76 17.78
C SER A 81 20.01 10.67 16.86
N LEU A 82 19.47 9.47 16.61
CA LEU A 82 18.50 9.30 15.54
C LEU A 82 17.68 8.02 15.72
N VAL A 83 16.37 8.12 15.56
CA VAL A 83 15.48 6.95 15.49
C VAL A 83 14.98 6.82 14.04
N THR A 84 15.26 5.70 13.42
CA THR A 84 14.80 5.39 12.08
C THR A 84 13.81 4.23 12.15
N VAL A 85 12.62 4.43 11.57
CA VAL A 85 11.60 3.39 11.47
C VAL A 85 11.36 3.09 10.01
N THR A 86 11.51 1.85 9.62
CA THR A 86 11.24 1.38 8.26
C THR A 86 10.07 0.41 8.29
N VAL A 87 9.03 0.71 7.54
CA VAL A 87 7.86 -0.15 7.38
C VAL A 87 7.89 -0.71 5.96
N SER A 88 7.94 -2.02 5.85
CA SER A 88 7.95 -2.70 4.56
C SER A 88 6.72 -3.60 4.46
N VAL A 89 6.00 -3.52 3.36
CA VAL A 89 4.86 -4.37 3.09
C VAL A 89 4.91 -4.86 1.65
N LYS A 90 4.50 -6.10 1.42
CA LYS A 90 4.30 -6.64 0.09
C LYS A 90 2.83 -6.55 -0.26
N ALA A 91 2.46 -5.60 -1.10
CA ALA A 91 1.08 -5.42 -1.54
C ALA A 91 0.74 -6.47 -2.59
N ARG A 92 -0.33 -7.24 -2.36
CA ARG A 92 -0.83 -8.27 -3.27
C ARG A 92 -2.30 -7.99 -3.58
N PRO A 93 -2.59 -7.02 -4.46
CA PRO A 93 -3.97 -6.60 -4.69
C PRO A 93 -4.87 -7.66 -5.31
N LEU A 94 -4.29 -8.61 -6.02
CA LEU A 94 -5.02 -9.70 -6.68
C LEU A 94 -4.69 -11.08 -6.08
N GLY A 95 -4.23 -11.11 -4.83
CA GLY A 95 -3.94 -12.33 -4.11
C GLY A 95 -2.67 -13.05 -4.58
N ARG A 96 -2.66 -14.36 -4.47
CA ARG A 96 -1.47 -15.19 -4.76
C ARG A 96 -1.11 -15.28 -6.24
N TRP A 97 -1.99 -14.81 -7.12
CA TRP A 97 -1.90 -15.05 -8.56
C TRP A 97 -1.04 -14.02 -9.29
N LEU A 98 -0.76 -12.88 -8.67
CA LEU A 98 -0.02 -11.79 -9.29
C LEU A 98 1.17 -11.36 -8.44
N VAL A 99 2.06 -10.63 -9.11
CA VAL A 99 3.32 -10.15 -8.52
C VAL A 99 3.03 -9.26 -7.32
N ALA A 100 3.69 -9.53 -6.20
CA ALA A 100 3.68 -8.66 -5.04
C ALA A 100 4.48 -7.39 -5.34
N VAL A 101 3.89 -6.22 -5.04
CA VAL A 101 4.59 -4.95 -5.15
C VAL A 101 5.18 -4.60 -3.79
N PRO A 102 6.50 -4.51 -3.64
CA PRO A 102 7.11 -4.11 -2.38
C PRO A 102 6.90 -2.62 -2.17
N LEU A 103 6.28 -2.27 -1.04
CA LEU A 103 6.10 -0.90 -0.60
C LEU A 103 6.92 -0.68 0.67
N GLU A 104 7.61 0.44 0.74
CA GLU A 104 8.46 0.78 1.87
C GLU A 104 8.22 2.23 2.27
N ALA A 105 8.14 2.48 3.57
CA ALA A 105 8.09 3.82 4.13
C ALA A 105 9.12 3.93 5.24
N ARG A 106 9.83 5.04 5.27
CA ARG A 106 10.85 5.30 6.29
C ARG A 106 10.55 6.63 6.96
N ALA A 107 10.57 6.64 8.29
CA ALA A 107 10.46 7.84 9.09
C ALA A 107 11.72 7.99 9.96
N VAL A 108 12.24 9.19 10.02
CA VAL A 108 13.43 9.52 10.80
C VAL A 108 13.05 10.62 11.78
N VAL A 109 13.30 10.40 13.06
CA VAL A 109 12.98 11.36 14.12
C VAL A 109 14.18 11.49 15.04
N ILE A 110 14.45 12.72 15.46
CA ILE A 110 15.46 12.98 16.48
C ILE A 110 14.84 12.63 17.83
N PRO A 111 15.49 11.76 18.63
CA PRO A 111 14.96 11.41 19.96
C PRO A 111 14.88 12.65 20.83
N GLU A 112 13.80 12.78 21.58
CA GLU A 112 13.68 13.84 22.57
C GLU A 112 14.74 13.61 23.65
N PRO A 113 15.48 14.67 24.04
CA PRO A 113 16.39 14.51 25.17
C PRO A 113 15.61 14.04 26.38
N ALA A 114 16.14 13.02 27.07
CA ALA A 114 15.51 12.52 28.26
C ALA A 114 15.25 13.71 29.18
N ALA A 115 13.98 14.01 29.44
CA ALA A 115 13.61 15.01 30.40
C ALA A 115 14.13 14.53 31.78
N GLY A 116 15.30 14.97 32.07
CA GLY A 116 16.05 14.54 33.26
C GLY A 116 15.35 14.97 34.53
#